data_b238ccc07c12a6e12d1cf95e3c15e5d1
#
_entry.id   b238ccc07c12a6e12d1cf95e3c15e5d1
#
_cell.length_a   1.000
_cell.length_b   1.000
_cell.length_c   1.000
_cell.angle_alpha   90.00
_cell.angle_beta   90.00
_cell.angle_gamma   90.00
#
_symmetry.space_group_name_H-M   'P 1'
#
loop_
_entity.id
_entity.type
_entity.pdbx_description
1 polymer ?
#
loop_
_entity_poly.entity_id
_entity_poly.type
_entity_poly.pdbx_seq_one_letter_code
_entity_poly.pdbx_strand_id
1 'polypeptide(L)'
;SVLSERLSANPDRQVTVLEAGPGREDPGIRTLTDDAAVLPVGAGSPVAQHYLSILTGHPERIAGIVRGCCVGGSGAVNGGYFCRALPGDFGAVAGWSWPEVVEHYQAVEARIIVSAGAEFASATAMFTAAAERAGYPWLPALSADADGIGAVPLNIVDGIRRGPGAVFLEPALGRPNLLLLSGMRVTRVLIDGGRAVGVEAIGPDGPRRFDAGAVVLSAGAVESARLLMLSGIGQAAALAALGIGVVADLPVGQRCWDHPEWVLATSRAGVGGHPVLEAVLVDQGLEIRPYTTGFGSPTVSIGVALMRPRARGRVSLVSADPSVPPRIEHRYDSEPADIAELTRGCELVAGILGGTTELGGPQWSTSQHLGGTAPMGTGEYAVVDPHCRVYGVTGLSVVDSSVLPTPLGRGPHATVAMVGHRAAEFI
;
A
#
# COMPACT_ATOMS: atom_id res chain seq x y z
N SER A 1 -0.35 -5.24 -12.18
CA SER A 1 -1.67 -5.31 -12.86
C SER A 1 -1.87 -4.12 -13.80
N VAL A 2 -1.95 -2.87 -13.29
CA VAL A 2 -2.14 -1.66 -14.15
C VAL A 2 -1.00 -1.54 -15.16
N LEU A 3 0.24 -1.60 -14.71
CA LEU A 3 1.43 -1.51 -15.57
C LEU A 3 1.47 -2.62 -16.62
N SER A 4 1.21 -3.86 -16.24
CA SER A 4 1.26 -5.02 -17.16
C SER A 4 0.22 -4.91 -18.27
N GLU A 5 -0.97 -4.43 -17.94
CA GLU A 5 -2.03 -4.15 -18.91
C GLU A 5 -1.60 -3.07 -19.92
N ARG A 6 -1.00 -1.98 -19.42
CA ARG A 6 -0.50 -0.89 -20.26
C ARG A 6 0.66 -1.34 -21.17
N LEU A 7 1.64 -2.04 -20.60
CA LEU A 7 2.81 -2.51 -21.36
C LEU A 7 2.41 -3.52 -22.46
N SER A 8 1.48 -4.43 -22.16
CA SER A 8 1.01 -5.43 -23.14
C SER A 8 0.05 -4.86 -24.19
N ALA A 9 -0.35 -3.60 -24.09
CA ALA A 9 -1.11 -2.92 -25.14
C ALA A 9 -0.28 -2.72 -26.42
N ASN A 10 1.06 -2.69 -26.30
CA ASN A 10 1.97 -2.75 -27.44
C ASN A 10 2.21 -4.23 -27.81
N PRO A 11 1.75 -4.71 -28.98
CA PRO A 11 1.88 -6.11 -29.39
C PRO A 11 3.33 -6.56 -29.61
N ASP A 12 4.26 -5.63 -29.83
CA ASP A 12 5.69 -5.93 -30.03
C ASP A 12 6.41 -6.21 -28.71
N ARG A 13 5.78 -5.97 -27.56
CA ARG A 13 6.32 -6.28 -26.23
C ARG A 13 5.81 -7.60 -25.73
N GLN A 14 6.70 -8.49 -25.34
CA GLN A 14 6.36 -9.71 -24.60
C GLN A 14 6.38 -9.39 -23.09
N VAL A 15 5.26 -9.53 -22.40
CA VAL A 15 5.12 -9.22 -20.98
C VAL A 15 4.82 -10.51 -20.21
N THR A 16 5.71 -10.87 -19.28
CA THR A 16 5.48 -11.97 -18.34
C THR A 16 5.32 -11.39 -16.93
N VAL A 17 4.21 -11.74 -16.29
CA VAL A 17 3.92 -11.37 -14.90
C VAL A 17 4.13 -12.61 -14.02
N LEU A 18 5.00 -12.48 -13.02
CA LEU A 18 5.22 -13.48 -11.98
C LEU A 18 4.54 -13.02 -10.70
N GLU A 19 3.60 -13.80 -10.18
CA GLU A 19 2.89 -13.55 -8.92
C GLU A 19 3.19 -14.69 -7.94
N ALA A 20 3.59 -14.33 -6.72
CA ALA A 20 3.92 -15.33 -5.70
C ALA A 20 2.69 -16.07 -5.15
N GLY A 21 1.57 -15.40 -5.10
CA GLY A 21 0.31 -15.97 -4.63
C GLY A 21 -0.53 -16.58 -5.75
N PRO A 22 -1.76 -17.01 -5.43
CA PRO A 22 -2.68 -17.59 -6.40
C PRO A 22 -3.19 -16.56 -7.41
N GLY A 23 -3.56 -17.07 -8.57
CA GLY A 23 -4.25 -16.34 -9.62
C GLY A 23 -5.77 -16.35 -9.41
N ARG A 24 -6.46 -15.54 -10.22
CA ARG A 24 -7.93 -15.40 -10.19
C ARG A 24 -8.64 -16.44 -11.09
N GLU A 25 -7.89 -17.33 -11.74
CA GLU A 25 -8.43 -18.51 -12.44
C GLU A 25 -9.10 -19.49 -11.47
N ASP A 26 -8.69 -19.52 -10.19
CA ASP A 26 -9.37 -20.26 -9.13
C ASP A 26 -10.65 -19.49 -8.69
N PRO A 27 -11.85 -20.10 -8.85
CA PRO A 27 -13.11 -19.45 -8.47
C PRO A 27 -13.21 -19.11 -6.98
N GLY A 28 -12.57 -19.89 -6.09
CA GLY A 28 -12.52 -19.63 -4.66
C GLY A 28 -11.71 -18.38 -4.35
N ILE A 29 -10.56 -18.20 -4.99
CA ILE A 29 -9.74 -17.01 -4.89
C ILE A 29 -10.47 -15.79 -5.45
N ARG A 30 -11.14 -15.93 -6.58
CA ARG A 30 -11.96 -14.87 -7.17
C ARG A 30 -13.05 -14.41 -6.20
N THR A 31 -13.85 -15.34 -5.68
CA THR A 31 -14.91 -15.03 -4.71
C THR A 31 -14.34 -14.33 -3.48
N LEU A 32 -13.25 -14.85 -2.92
CA LEU A 32 -12.62 -14.30 -1.73
C LEU A 32 -12.09 -12.86 -1.92
N THR A 33 -11.53 -12.55 -3.09
CA THR A 33 -10.99 -11.22 -3.40
C THR A 33 -12.06 -10.23 -3.86
N ASP A 34 -13.16 -10.71 -4.43
CA ASP A 34 -14.25 -9.85 -4.91
C ASP A 34 -15.25 -9.49 -3.81
N ASP A 35 -15.46 -10.34 -2.82
CA ASP A 35 -16.39 -10.07 -1.72
C ASP A 35 -15.88 -8.90 -0.85
N ALA A 36 -16.56 -7.76 -0.97
CA ALA A 36 -16.21 -6.55 -0.23
C ALA A 36 -16.68 -6.57 1.25
N ALA A 37 -17.57 -7.49 1.62
CA ALA A 37 -18.01 -7.67 3.01
C ALA A 37 -16.94 -8.37 3.87
N VAL A 38 -15.91 -8.95 3.23
CA VAL A 38 -14.84 -9.69 3.90
C VAL A 38 -13.49 -9.03 3.65
N LEU A 39 -12.68 -8.87 4.70
CA LEU A 39 -11.24 -8.62 4.58
C LEU A 39 -10.51 -9.98 4.62
N PRO A 40 -10.04 -10.50 3.49
CA PRO A 40 -9.43 -11.83 3.43
C PRO A 40 -7.96 -11.80 3.88
N VAL A 41 -7.72 -11.20 5.06
CA VAL A 41 -6.37 -10.93 5.60
C VAL A 41 -6.10 -11.65 6.93
N GLY A 42 -7.00 -12.54 7.35
CA GLY A 42 -6.85 -13.34 8.56
C GLY A 42 -5.71 -14.37 8.47
N ALA A 43 -5.33 -14.93 9.61
CA ALA A 43 -4.33 -15.99 9.67
C ALA A 43 -4.73 -17.18 8.78
N GLY A 44 -3.81 -17.68 7.97
CA GLY A 44 -4.05 -18.78 7.03
C GLY A 44 -4.76 -18.38 5.72
N SER A 45 -5.00 -17.09 5.49
CA SER A 45 -5.55 -16.63 4.20
C SER A 45 -4.61 -16.99 3.04
N PRO A 46 -5.12 -17.63 1.96
CA PRO A 46 -4.31 -17.99 0.81
C PRO A 46 -3.88 -16.78 -0.04
N VAL A 47 -4.50 -15.62 0.18
CA VAL A 47 -4.29 -14.38 -0.60
C VAL A 47 -3.51 -13.31 0.16
N ALA A 48 -2.99 -13.65 1.35
CA ALA A 48 -2.30 -12.69 2.21
C ALA A 48 -0.98 -13.26 2.75
N GLN A 49 0.02 -12.40 2.84
CA GLN A 49 1.29 -12.66 3.51
C GLN A 49 1.40 -11.81 4.77
N HIS A 50 1.80 -12.44 5.87
CA HIS A 50 1.94 -11.80 7.18
C HIS A 50 3.41 -11.58 7.50
N TYR A 51 3.71 -10.42 8.10
CA TYR A 51 5.03 -10.07 8.63
C TYR A 51 4.89 -9.59 10.06
N LEU A 52 5.89 -9.84 10.88
CA LEU A 52 6.04 -9.15 12.15
C LEU A 52 6.73 -7.81 11.91
N SER A 53 6.25 -6.79 12.57
CA SER A 53 6.75 -5.43 12.45
C SER A 53 6.89 -4.78 13.83
N ILE A 54 7.98 -4.06 14.05
CA ILE A 54 8.21 -3.27 15.25
C ILE A 54 7.61 -1.89 15.01
N LEU A 55 6.52 -1.57 15.70
CA LEU A 55 5.84 -0.28 15.59
C LEU A 55 6.59 0.80 16.35
N THR A 56 6.98 0.53 17.60
CA THR A 56 7.67 1.45 18.51
C THR A 56 8.89 0.77 19.13
N GLY A 57 9.89 1.57 19.49
CA GLY A 57 11.10 1.06 20.12
C GLY A 57 11.11 1.17 21.66
N HIS A 58 10.34 2.11 22.25
CA HIS A 58 10.40 2.42 23.68
C HIS A 58 9.00 2.72 24.27
N PRO A 59 8.29 1.73 24.86
CA PRO A 59 8.62 0.29 24.88
C PRO A 59 8.47 -0.33 23.49
N GLU A 60 9.21 -1.41 23.24
CA GLU A 60 9.05 -2.16 21.99
C GLU A 60 7.64 -2.75 21.90
N ARG A 61 6.98 -2.45 20.77
CA ARG A 61 5.66 -2.99 20.43
C ARG A 61 5.72 -3.63 19.07
N ILE A 62 5.36 -4.90 19.01
CA ILE A 62 5.32 -5.68 17.79
C ILE A 62 3.87 -5.87 17.36
N ALA A 63 3.60 -5.70 16.08
CA ALA A 63 2.31 -6.00 15.46
C ALA A 63 2.48 -6.78 14.16
N GLY A 64 1.47 -7.53 13.80
CA GLY A 64 1.37 -8.12 12.47
C GLY A 64 1.02 -7.07 11.43
N ILE A 65 1.75 -7.05 10.32
CA ILE A 65 1.33 -6.34 9.11
C ILE A 65 1.01 -7.35 8.02
N VAL A 66 0.03 -7.02 7.20
CA VAL A 66 -0.49 -7.92 6.17
C VAL A 66 -0.35 -7.27 4.80
N ARG A 67 0.09 -8.06 3.82
CA ARG A 67 0.16 -7.64 2.42
C ARG A 67 -0.56 -8.66 1.56
N GLY A 68 -1.24 -8.17 0.54
CA GLY A 68 -1.84 -9.05 -0.46
C GLY A 68 -0.76 -9.86 -1.19
N CYS A 69 -0.95 -11.17 -1.23
CA CYS A 69 -0.11 -12.12 -1.97
C CYS A 69 -1.02 -12.89 -2.94
N CYS A 70 -1.44 -12.21 -3.97
CA CYS A 70 -2.30 -12.72 -5.04
C CYS A 70 -2.30 -11.72 -6.20
N VAL A 71 -2.88 -12.10 -7.33
CA VAL A 71 -3.09 -11.18 -8.47
C VAL A 71 -3.84 -9.93 -8.05
N GLY A 72 -3.20 -8.78 -8.18
CA GLY A 72 -3.71 -7.49 -7.71
C GLY A 72 -3.08 -6.99 -6.41
N GLY A 73 -2.33 -7.85 -5.70
CA GLY A 73 -1.63 -7.51 -4.46
C GLY A 73 -2.57 -6.99 -3.38
N SER A 74 -2.09 -6.06 -2.54
CA SER A 74 -2.90 -5.49 -1.45
C SER A 74 -4.17 -4.76 -1.94
N GLY A 75 -4.21 -4.30 -3.18
CA GLY A 75 -5.41 -3.72 -3.79
C GLY A 75 -6.56 -4.72 -4.02
N ALA A 76 -6.29 -6.04 -3.97
CA ALA A 76 -7.31 -7.08 -4.08
C ALA A 76 -7.90 -7.51 -2.73
N VAL A 77 -7.28 -7.12 -1.60
CA VAL A 77 -7.65 -7.62 -0.26
C VAL A 77 -7.93 -6.52 0.76
N ASN A 78 -7.81 -5.24 0.37
CA ASN A 78 -8.02 -4.08 1.25
C ASN A 78 -9.50 -3.73 1.46
N GLY A 79 -9.75 -2.72 2.30
CA GLY A 79 -11.10 -2.22 2.61
C GLY A 79 -11.77 -1.37 1.51
N GLY A 80 -11.16 -1.26 0.34
CA GLY A 80 -11.76 -0.57 -0.81
C GLY A 80 -11.57 0.96 -0.82
N TYR A 81 -10.91 1.56 0.16
CA TYR A 81 -10.63 3.01 0.17
C TYR A 81 -9.77 3.40 -1.05
N PHE A 82 -10.37 4.16 -1.99
CA PHE A 82 -9.76 4.52 -3.26
C PHE A 82 -9.83 6.03 -3.49
N CYS A 83 -9.02 6.79 -2.74
CA CYS A 83 -8.96 8.24 -2.82
C CYS A 83 -7.64 8.70 -3.45
N ARG A 84 -7.71 9.72 -4.30
CA ARG A 84 -6.50 10.40 -4.79
C ARG A 84 -5.72 11.00 -3.63
N ALA A 85 -4.41 11.03 -3.75
CA ALA A 85 -3.58 11.86 -2.89
C ALA A 85 -3.85 13.36 -3.14
N LEU A 86 -3.40 14.20 -2.24
CA LEU A 86 -3.61 15.65 -2.33
C LEU A 86 -2.65 16.27 -3.36
N PRO A 87 -3.03 17.34 -4.05
CA PRO A 87 -2.14 18.04 -4.97
C PRO A 87 -0.78 18.42 -4.35
N GLY A 88 -0.76 18.81 -3.07
CA GLY A 88 0.45 19.13 -2.32
C GLY A 88 1.37 17.95 -2.02
N ASP A 89 0.97 16.71 -2.25
CA ASP A 89 1.81 15.52 -2.10
C ASP A 89 2.78 15.34 -3.30
N PHE A 90 2.57 16.10 -4.37
CA PHE A 90 3.32 16.03 -5.62
C PHE A 90 4.18 17.28 -5.84
N GLY A 91 5.19 17.14 -6.71
CA GLY A 91 6.08 18.24 -7.06
C GLY A 91 7.46 18.16 -6.43
N ALA A 92 7.70 17.27 -5.46
CA ALA A 92 9.03 17.02 -4.92
C ALA A 92 9.96 16.31 -5.92
N VAL A 93 9.38 15.65 -6.93
CA VAL A 93 10.11 14.93 -7.98
C VAL A 93 9.74 15.52 -9.35
N ALA A 94 10.74 15.84 -10.15
CA ALA A 94 10.53 16.37 -11.49
C ALA A 94 9.74 15.39 -12.36
N GLY A 95 8.75 15.87 -13.09
CA GLY A 95 7.84 15.05 -13.89
C GLY A 95 6.70 14.40 -13.10
N TRP A 96 6.52 14.74 -11.80
CA TRP A 96 5.46 14.19 -10.95
C TRP A 96 4.65 15.28 -10.25
N SER A 97 4.51 16.46 -10.88
CA SER A 97 3.60 17.49 -10.36
C SER A 97 2.13 17.10 -10.55
N TRP A 98 1.24 17.74 -9.80
CA TRP A 98 -0.19 17.44 -9.91
C TRP A 98 -0.76 17.53 -11.35
N PRO A 99 -0.45 18.57 -12.16
CA PRO A 99 -0.88 18.61 -13.56
C PRO A 99 -0.41 17.41 -14.40
N GLU A 100 0.77 16.85 -14.06
CA GLU A 100 1.37 15.72 -14.79
C GLU A 100 0.79 14.35 -14.37
N VAL A 101 0.20 14.26 -13.18
CA VAL A 101 -0.33 12.98 -12.67
C VAL A 101 -1.84 12.88 -12.68
N VAL A 102 -2.58 13.99 -12.76
CA VAL A 102 -4.04 14.02 -12.62
C VAL A 102 -4.76 13.24 -13.72
N GLU A 103 -4.27 13.29 -14.95
CA GLU A 103 -4.85 12.53 -16.06
C GLU A 103 -4.71 11.01 -15.88
N HIS A 104 -3.62 10.56 -15.26
CA HIS A 104 -3.40 9.15 -14.95
C HIS A 104 -4.33 8.66 -13.83
N TYR A 105 -4.65 9.51 -12.84
CA TYR A 105 -5.73 9.21 -11.88
C TYR A 105 -7.08 9.06 -12.58
N GLN A 106 -7.42 10.00 -13.46
CA GLN A 106 -8.70 9.96 -14.21
C GLN A 106 -8.82 8.70 -15.05
N ALA A 107 -7.74 8.30 -15.74
CA ALA A 107 -7.71 7.09 -16.55
C ALA A 107 -7.89 5.81 -15.71
N VAL A 108 -7.30 5.76 -14.51
CA VAL A 108 -7.45 4.63 -13.59
C VAL A 108 -8.87 4.58 -13.01
N GLU A 109 -9.39 5.72 -12.53
CA GLU A 109 -10.72 5.81 -11.93
C GLU A 109 -11.84 5.51 -12.91
N ALA A 110 -11.71 5.92 -14.17
CA ALA A 110 -12.68 5.60 -15.23
C ALA A 110 -12.89 4.08 -15.40
N ARG A 111 -11.89 3.27 -15.06
CA ARG A 111 -11.96 1.80 -15.16
C ARG A 111 -12.35 1.14 -13.86
N ILE A 112 -11.78 1.58 -12.74
CA ILE A 112 -12.06 1.00 -11.41
C ILE A 112 -13.51 1.29 -10.99
N ILE A 113 -14.09 2.41 -11.40
CA ILE A 113 -15.41 2.88 -11.00
C ILE A 113 -15.43 3.13 -9.49
N VAL A 114 -15.23 4.39 -9.13
CA VAL A 114 -15.25 4.82 -7.73
C VAL A 114 -16.68 5.17 -7.34
N SER A 115 -17.15 4.59 -6.25
CA SER A 115 -18.49 4.87 -5.69
C SER A 115 -18.36 5.49 -4.29
N ALA A 116 -19.40 6.18 -3.85
CA ALA A 116 -19.62 6.50 -2.43
C ALA A 116 -20.80 5.64 -1.93
N GLY A 117 -20.73 5.18 -0.69
CA GLY A 117 -21.83 4.42 -0.08
C GLY A 117 -23.12 5.25 -0.04
N ALA A 118 -24.27 4.65 -0.34
CA ALA A 118 -25.56 5.32 -0.32
C ALA A 118 -26.15 5.44 1.10
N GLU A 119 -25.91 4.45 1.94
CA GLU A 119 -26.38 4.41 3.33
C GLU A 119 -25.23 4.00 4.24
N PHE A 120 -25.07 4.71 5.35
CA PHE A 120 -24.04 4.43 6.34
C PHE A 120 -24.54 3.41 7.38
N ALA A 121 -23.65 2.56 7.86
CA ALA A 121 -23.85 1.78 9.07
C ALA A 121 -24.17 2.71 10.25
N SER A 122 -24.94 2.23 11.20
CA SER A 122 -25.42 3.03 12.33
C SER A 122 -24.29 3.71 13.12
N ALA A 123 -23.14 3.04 13.28
CA ALA A 123 -21.98 3.61 13.96
C ALA A 123 -21.36 4.78 13.14
N THR A 124 -21.26 4.64 11.83
CA THR A 124 -20.79 5.71 10.93
C THR A 124 -21.75 6.88 10.91
N ALA A 125 -23.06 6.61 10.75
CA ALA A 125 -24.10 7.64 10.73
C ALA A 125 -24.12 8.47 12.04
N MET A 126 -23.96 7.79 13.18
CA MET A 126 -23.87 8.46 14.48
C MET A 126 -22.61 9.34 14.56
N PHE A 127 -21.45 8.84 14.14
CA PHE A 127 -20.21 9.58 14.18
C PHE A 127 -20.25 10.80 13.26
N THR A 128 -20.75 10.65 12.04
CA THR A 128 -20.87 11.75 11.08
C THR A 128 -21.80 12.85 11.61
N ALA A 129 -22.96 12.48 12.16
CA ALA A 129 -23.87 13.43 12.77
C ALA A 129 -23.26 14.14 14.02
N ALA A 130 -22.42 13.45 14.79
CA ALA A 130 -21.71 14.05 15.92
C ALA A 130 -20.63 15.04 15.45
N ALA A 131 -19.89 14.71 14.40
CA ALA A 131 -18.88 15.59 13.81
C ALA A 131 -19.50 16.86 13.21
N GLU A 132 -20.64 16.75 12.52
CA GLU A 132 -21.38 17.92 12.01
C GLU A 132 -21.86 18.83 13.14
N ARG A 133 -22.39 18.26 14.24
CA ARG A 133 -22.75 19.05 15.45
C ARG A 133 -21.56 19.73 16.10
N ALA A 134 -20.37 19.14 16.00
CA ALA A 134 -19.12 19.74 16.47
C ALA A 134 -18.57 20.82 15.50
N GLY A 135 -19.26 21.08 14.38
CA GLY A 135 -18.94 22.18 13.46
C GLY A 135 -18.13 21.77 12.23
N TYR A 136 -17.87 20.48 12.02
CA TYR A 136 -17.17 20.01 10.83
C TYR A 136 -18.11 20.02 9.60
N PRO A 137 -17.73 20.71 8.51
CA PRO A 137 -18.52 20.74 7.30
C PRO A 137 -18.47 19.39 6.59
N TRP A 138 -19.56 19.06 5.87
CA TRP A 138 -19.55 17.94 4.95
C TRP A 138 -18.68 18.27 3.72
N LEU A 139 -17.70 17.40 3.44
CA LEU A 139 -16.83 17.51 2.28
C LEU A 139 -17.47 16.78 1.08
N PRO A 140 -17.63 17.45 -0.07
CA PRO A 140 -18.15 16.81 -1.28
C PRO A 140 -17.17 15.76 -1.84
N ALA A 141 -15.88 15.88 -1.53
CA ALA A 141 -14.85 14.93 -1.90
C ALA A 141 -13.68 14.97 -0.90
N LEU A 142 -13.23 13.81 -0.45
CA LEU A 142 -12.06 13.66 0.43
C LEU A 142 -10.72 13.99 -0.27
N SER A 143 -10.69 14.08 -1.59
CA SER A 143 -9.53 14.54 -2.36
C SER A 143 -9.29 16.05 -2.27
N ALA A 144 -10.19 16.80 -1.65
CA ALA A 144 -9.98 18.21 -1.33
C ALA A 144 -8.96 18.34 -0.16
N ASP A 145 -8.12 19.38 -0.24
CA ASP A 145 -7.20 19.74 0.86
C ASP A 145 -7.96 20.66 1.83
N ALA A 146 -8.88 20.08 2.59
CA ALA A 146 -9.72 20.80 3.53
C ALA A 146 -10.10 19.91 4.72
N ASP A 147 -10.32 20.54 5.87
CA ASP A 147 -10.85 19.88 7.06
C ASP A 147 -12.38 19.72 6.95
N GLY A 148 -12.90 18.59 7.44
CA GLY A 148 -14.31 18.26 7.39
C GLY A 148 -14.54 16.76 7.37
N ILE A 149 -15.81 16.36 7.28
CA ILE A 149 -16.19 14.96 7.21
C ILE A 149 -16.74 14.63 5.83
N GLY A 150 -16.38 13.48 5.26
CA GLY A 150 -16.85 13.09 3.93
C GLY A 150 -16.96 11.59 3.77
N ALA A 151 -17.77 11.19 2.79
CA ALA A 151 -17.88 9.79 2.39
C ALA A 151 -16.57 9.30 1.77
N VAL A 152 -16.20 8.07 2.10
CA VAL A 152 -15.02 7.41 1.52
C VAL A 152 -15.32 7.03 0.07
N PRO A 153 -14.49 7.49 -0.89
CA PRO A 153 -14.56 6.96 -2.24
C PRO A 153 -14.05 5.51 -2.25
N LEU A 154 -14.87 4.60 -2.74
CA LEU A 154 -14.65 3.16 -2.68
C LEU A 154 -14.51 2.56 -4.08
N ASN A 155 -13.59 1.62 -4.27
CA ASN A 155 -13.58 0.75 -5.43
C ASN A 155 -14.46 -0.50 -5.21
N ILE A 156 -15.64 -0.28 -4.67
CA ILE A 156 -16.66 -1.29 -4.39
C ILE A 156 -17.94 -0.91 -5.12
N VAL A 157 -18.46 -1.81 -5.93
CA VAL A 157 -19.72 -1.65 -6.66
C VAL A 157 -20.57 -2.89 -6.44
N ASP A 158 -21.79 -2.74 -5.98
CA ASP A 158 -22.74 -3.83 -5.71
C ASP A 158 -22.16 -4.94 -4.82
N GLY A 159 -21.42 -4.54 -3.78
CA GLY A 159 -20.74 -5.46 -2.86
C GLY A 159 -19.49 -6.13 -3.42
N ILE A 160 -19.09 -5.82 -4.65
CA ILE A 160 -17.93 -6.40 -5.31
C ILE A 160 -16.75 -5.44 -5.23
N ARG A 161 -15.63 -5.91 -4.65
CA ARG A 161 -14.35 -5.20 -4.67
C ARG A 161 -13.73 -5.26 -6.06
N ARG A 162 -13.53 -4.11 -6.68
CA ARG A 162 -12.95 -3.97 -8.01
C ARG A 162 -11.44 -3.74 -7.89
N GLY A 163 -10.72 -4.77 -7.48
CA GLY A 163 -9.26 -4.73 -7.33
C GLY A 163 -8.52 -4.58 -8.67
N PRO A 164 -7.26 -4.10 -8.65
CA PRO A 164 -6.48 -3.86 -9.89
C PRO A 164 -6.27 -5.12 -10.73
N GLY A 165 -6.19 -6.31 -10.12
CA GLY A 165 -6.10 -7.59 -10.82
C GLY A 165 -7.33 -7.86 -11.67
N ALA A 166 -8.53 -7.70 -11.09
CA ALA A 166 -9.80 -7.93 -11.74
C ALA A 166 -10.08 -6.92 -12.87
N VAL A 167 -9.73 -5.65 -12.63
CA VAL A 167 -10.11 -4.54 -13.53
C VAL A 167 -9.14 -4.35 -14.69
N PHE A 168 -7.84 -4.56 -14.46
CA PHE A 168 -6.81 -4.28 -15.46
C PHE A 168 -6.18 -5.55 -16.03
N LEU A 169 -5.66 -6.44 -15.19
CA LEU A 169 -4.87 -7.57 -15.66
C LEU A 169 -5.75 -8.67 -16.26
N GLU A 170 -6.78 -9.09 -15.57
CA GLU A 170 -7.65 -10.20 -16.00
C GLU A 170 -8.26 -9.98 -17.41
N PRO A 171 -8.83 -8.80 -17.74
CA PRO A 171 -9.33 -8.54 -19.10
C PRO A 171 -8.24 -8.54 -20.18
N ALA A 172 -6.99 -8.30 -19.81
CA ALA A 172 -5.86 -8.26 -20.74
C ALA A 172 -5.24 -9.63 -20.99
N LEU A 173 -5.55 -10.64 -20.20
CA LEU A 173 -4.96 -12.00 -20.35
C LEU A 173 -5.30 -12.69 -21.67
N GLY A 174 -6.29 -12.20 -22.42
CA GLY A 174 -6.55 -12.67 -23.79
C GLY A 174 -5.52 -12.20 -24.84
N ARG A 175 -4.60 -11.31 -24.49
CA ARG A 175 -3.56 -10.82 -25.41
C ARG A 175 -2.46 -11.88 -25.57
N PRO A 176 -2.03 -12.20 -26.81
CA PRO A 176 -1.03 -13.25 -27.05
C PRO A 176 0.37 -12.91 -26.51
N ASN A 177 0.64 -11.64 -26.27
CA ASN A 177 1.91 -11.12 -25.76
C ASN A 177 1.92 -10.87 -24.23
N LEU A 178 0.88 -11.31 -23.48
CA LEU A 178 0.80 -11.21 -22.04
C LEU A 178 0.65 -12.59 -21.40
N LEU A 179 1.62 -12.97 -20.57
CA LEU A 179 1.61 -14.22 -19.81
C LEU A 179 1.56 -13.91 -18.31
N LEU A 180 0.63 -14.51 -17.58
CA LEU A 180 0.58 -14.52 -16.12
C LEU A 180 0.97 -15.91 -15.62
N LEU A 181 1.93 -15.97 -14.69
CA LEU A 181 2.31 -17.17 -13.95
C LEU A 181 2.11 -16.91 -12.45
N SER A 182 1.06 -17.47 -11.88
CA SER A 182 0.76 -17.46 -10.45
C SER A 182 1.51 -18.58 -9.71
N GLY A 183 1.68 -18.45 -8.39
CA GLY A 183 2.48 -19.39 -7.59
C GLY A 183 3.99 -19.31 -7.83
N MET A 184 4.47 -18.23 -8.45
CA MET A 184 5.88 -18.03 -8.81
C MET A 184 6.51 -16.96 -7.91
N ARG A 185 7.18 -17.37 -6.87
CA ARG A 185 7.88 -16.48 -5.93
C ARG A 185 9.28 -16.14 -6.46
N VAL A 186 9.45 -14.91 -6.92
CA VAL A 186 10.77 -14.38 -7.30
C VAL A 186 11.68 -14.29 -6.06
N THR A 187 12.92 -14.74 -6.20
CA THR A 187 13.92 -14.78 -5.12
C THR A 187 15.04 -13.76 -5.31
N ARG A 188 15.38 -13.43 -6.54
CA ARG A 188 16.34 -12.37 -6.89
C ARG A 188 16.24 -11.94 -8.35
N VAL A 189 16.75 -10.75 -8.64
CA VAL A 189 17.03 -10.27 -9.99
C VAL A 189 18.42 -10.77 -10.41
N LEU A 190 18.53 -11.25 -11.63
CA LEU A 190 19.80 -11.65 -12.23
C LEU A 190 20.43 -10.43 -12.90
N ILE A 191 21.65 -10.09 -12.48
CA ILE A 191 22.38 -8.92 -12.97
C ILE A 191 23.72 -9.39 -13.56
N ASP A 192 23.98 -9.00 -14.80
CA ASP A 192 25.22 -9.28 -15.49
C ASP A 192 25.75 -7.99 -16.11
N GLY A 193 27.04 -7.68 -15.87
CA GLY A 193 27.68 -6.46 -16.37
C GLY A 193 26.93 -5.16 -16.03
N GLY A 194 26.28 -5.09 -14.85
CA GLY A 194 25.48 -3.90 -14.43
C GLY A 194 24.11 -3.79 -15.12
N ARG A 195 23.65 -4.87 -15.76
CA ARG A 195 22.33 -4.93 -16.41
C ARG A 195 21.49 -6.06 -15.84
N ALA A 196 20.20 -5.78 -15.58
CA ALA A 196 19.24 -6.82 -15.29
C ALA A 196 18.96 -7.65 -16.54
N VAL A 197 19.15 -8.97 -16.42
CA VAL A 197 19.02 -9.93 -17.52
C VAL A 197 17.91 -10.97 -17.28
N GLY A 198 17.22 -10.89 -16.15
CA GLY A 198 16.14 -11.80 -15.80
C GLY A 198 15.93 -11.89 -14.29
N VAL A 199 15.22 -12.94 -13.88
CA VAL A 199 14.97 -13.25 -12.47
C VAL A 199 15.09 -14.74 -12.19
N GLU A 200 15.38 -15.09 -10.95
CA GLU A 200 15.16 -16.42 -10.39
C GLU A 200 13.87 -16.43 -9.59
N ALA A 201 13.10 -17.51 -9.72
CA ALA A 201 11.87 -17.71 -8.97
C ALA A 201 11.74 -19.16 -8.54
N ILE A 202 10.94 -19.41 -7.52
CA ILE A 202 10.55 -20.74 -7.05
C ILE A 202 9.06 -20.89 -7.35
N GLY A 203 8.72 -21.90 -8.12
CA GLY A 203 7.35 -22.29 -8.44
C GLY A 203 7.00 -23.65 -7.85
N PRO A 204 5.80 -24.18 -8.15
CA PRO A 204 5.37 -25.50 -7.68
C PRO A 204 6.32 -26.63 -8.08
N ASP A 205 6.94 -26.50 -9.26
CA ASP A 205 7.87 -27.50 -9.81
C ASP A 205 9.34 -27.23 -9.42
N GLY A 206 9.60 -26.30 -8.51
CA GLY A 206 10.93 -25.94 -8.03
C GLY A 206 11.49 -24.65 -8.64
N PRO A 207 12.83 -24.46 -8.52
CA PRO A 207 13.50 -23.27 -9.03
C PRO A 207 13.42 -23.12 -10.54
N ARG A 208 13.17 -21.90 -11.01
CA ARG A 208 13.12 -21.53 -12.43
C ARG A 208 13.84 -20.22 -12.69
N ARG A 209 14.45 -20.10 -13.86
CA ARG A 209 15.04 -18.85 -14.36
C ARG A 209 14.16 -18.32 -15.49
N PHE A 210 13.99 -17.00 -15.48
CA PHE A 210 13.30 -16.26 -16.53
C PHE A 210 14.25 -15.20 -17.07
N ASP A 211 14.66 -15.32 -18.31
CA ASP A 211 15.48 -14.31 -18.98
C ASP A 211 14.58 -13.19 -19.50
N ALA A 212 15.05 -11.95 -19.40
CA ALA A 212 14.29 -10.78 -19.82
C ALA A 212 15.23 -9.63 -20.26
N GLY A 213 14.78 -8.85 -21.22
CA GLY A 213 15.46 -7.62 -21.64
C GLY A 213 15.32 -6.47 -20.65
N ALA A 214 14.24 -6.49 -19.85
CA ALA A 214 13.99 -5.55 -18.75
C ALA A 214 13.20 -6.26 -17.63
N VAL A 215 13.45 -5.86 -16.39
CA VAL A 215 12.78 -6.36 -15.17
C VAL A 215 12.12 -5.19 -14.47
N VAL A 216 10.85 -5.36 -14.07
CA VAL A 216 10.13 -4.38 -13.26
C VAL A 216 9.68 -5.04 -11.96
N LEU A 217 10.13 -4.51 -10.83
CA LEU A 217 9.65 -4.91 -9.51
C LEU A 217 8.37 -4.15 -9.17
N SER A 218 7.31 -4.88 -8.89
CA SER A 218 6.01 -4.37 -8.41
C SER A 218 5.50 -5.22 -7.25
N ALA A 219 6.43 -5.68 -6.40
CA ALA A 219 6.14 -6.61 -5.30
C ALA A 219 5.70 -5.89 -4.00
N GLY A 220 5.53 -4.56 -4.05
CA GLY A 220 5.17 -3.72 -2.91
C GLY A 220 6.35 -3.34 -2.03
N ALA A 221 6.13 -2.39 -1.11
CA ALA A 221 7.20 -1.74 -0.34
C ALA A 221 8.09 -2.71 0.45
N VAL A 222 7.59 -3.84 0.89
CA VAL A 222 8.39 -4.84 1.63
C VAL A 222 9.22 -5.69 0.66
N GLU A 223 8.56 -6.35 -0.29
CA GLU A 223 9.21 -7.36 -1.11
C GLU A 223 10.06 -6.75 -2.24
N SER A 224 9.69 -5.59 -2.79
CA SER A 224 10.55 -4.92 -3.79
C SER A 224 11.89 -4.48 -3.18
N ALA A 225 11.88 -3.90 -1.98
CA ALA A 225 13.10 -3.57 -1.28
C ALA A 225 13.93 -4.81 -0.93
N ARG A 226 13.26 -5.87 -0.47
CA ARG A 226 13.91 -7.15 -0.18
C ARG A 226 14.56 -7.78 -1.41
N LEU A 227 13.85 -7.80 -2.55
CA LEU A 227 14.38 -8.31 -3.81
C LEU A 227 15.59 -7.50 -4.30
N LEU A 228 15.55 -6.16 -4.20
CA LEU A 228 16.72 -5.33 -4.50
C LEU A 228 17.92 -5.74 -3.65
N MET A 229 17.75 -5.82 -2.34
CA MET A 229 18.83 -6.17 -1.42
C MET A 229 19.36 -7.59 -1.65
N LEU A 230 18.49 -8.60 -1.86
CA LEU A 230 18.89 -9.97 -2.19
C LEU A 230 19.63 -10.06 -3.53
N SER A 231 19.43 -9.06 -4.41
CA SER A 231 20.11 -8.97 -5.71
C SER A 231 21.40 -8.14 -5.67
N GLY A 232 21.87 -7.78 -4.47
CA GLY A 232 23.10 -7.01 -4.30
C GLY A 232 22.92 -5.48 -4.45
N ILE A 233 21.69 -4.98 -4.42
CA ILE A 233 21.38 -3.55 -4.52
C ILE A 233 20.90 -3.07 -3.14
N GLY A 234 21.73 -2.31 -2.44
CA GLY A 234 21.46 -1.86 -1.06
C GLY A 234 22.73 -1.37 -0.40
N GLN A 235 22.66 -1.05 0.90
CA GLN A 235 23.87 -0.59 1.63
C GLN A 235 24.99 -1.63 1.58
N ALA A 236 26.14 -1.25 1.02
CA ALA A 236 27.26 -2.14 0.78
C ALA A 236 27.70 -2.87 2.06
N ALA A 237 27.85 -2.16 3.18
CA ALA A 237 28.29 -2.74 4.44
C ALA A 237 27.27 -3.79 4.99
N ALA A 238 25.97 -3.50 4.88
CA ALA A 238 24.93 -4.41 5.34
C ALA A 238 24.84 -5.67 4.47
N LEU A 239 24.94 -5.53 3.15
CA LEU A 239 24.96 -6.65 2.21
C LEU A 239 26.19 -7.55 2.42
N ALA A 240 27.37 -6.94 2.54
CA ALA A 240 28.61 -7.68 2.78
C ALA A 240 28.58 -8.46 4.10
N ALA A 241 27.98 -7.90 5.15
CA ALA A 241 27.81 -8.61 6.44
C ALA A 241 26.94 -9.88 6.33
N LEU A 242 26.06 -9.95 5.32
CA LEU A 242 25.25 -11.11 5.02
C LEU A 242 25.86 -12.03 3.94
N GLY A 243 27.07 -11.72 3.44
CA GLY A 243 27.72 -12.47 2.37
C GLY A 243 27.10 -12.22 0.98
N ILE A 244 26.32 -11.15 0.80
CA ILE A 244 25.73 -10.79 -0.48
C ILE A 244 26.72 -9.90 -1.26
N GLY A 245 27.03 -10.29 -2.50
CA GLY A 245 27.86 -9.49 -3.39
C GLY A 245 27.20 -8.16 -3.74
N VAL A 246 27.95 -7.05 -3.60
CA VAL A 246 27.43 -5.70 -3.86
C VAL A 246 27.45 -5.40 -5.36
N VAL A 247 26.31 -5.06 -5.92
CA VAL A 247 26.12 -4.61 -7.30
C VAL A 247 26.02 -3.09 -7.34
N ALA A 248 25.20 -2.51 -6.45
CA ALA A 248 25.05 -1.06 -6.33
C ALA A 248 24.84 -0.68 -4.85
N ASP A 249 25.64 0.28 -4.37
CA ASP A 249 25.51 0.84 -3.02
C ASP A 249 24.42 1.92 -3.03
N LEU A 250 23.22 1.54 -2.62
CA LEU A 250 22.03 2.40 -2.62
C LEU A 250 21.31 2.31 -1.27
N PRO A 251 20.58 3.36 -0.85
CA PRO A 251 19.90 3.41 0.45
C PRO A 251 18.58 2.63 0.49
N VAL A 252 18.50 1.47 -0.14
CA VAL A 252 17.29 0.63 -0.17
C VAL A 252 16.85 0.29 1.24
N GLY A 253 15.60 0.52 1.56
CA GLY A 253 15.00 0.23 2.86
C GLY A 253 15.49 1.10 4.02
N GLN A 254 16.40 2.06 3.82
CA GLN A 254 16.97 2.88 4.90
C GLN A 254 15.99 3.88 5.48
N ARG A 255 15.03 4.31 4.67
CA ARG A 255 13.90 5.13 5.10
C ARG A 255 12.63 4.58 4.46
N CYS A 256 11.62 4.40 5.27
CA CYS A 256 10.27 4.15 4.79
C CYS A 256 9.30 4.98 5.62
N TRP A 257 8.10 5.14 5.14
CA TRP A 257 7.01 5.79 5.85
C TRP A 257 5.80 4.87 5.86
N ASP A 258 4.97 5.03 6.86
CA ASP A 258 3.63 4.48 6.97
C ASP A 258 2.81 5.50 7.75
N HIS A 259 1.51 5.37 7.78
CA HIS A 259 0.65 6.21 8.59
C HIS A 259 0.44 5.53 9.95
N PRO A 260 1.07 6.07 11.04
CA PRO A 260 0.82 5.57 12.38
C PRO A 260 -0.63 5.80 12.75
N GLU A 261 -1.20 4.83 13.42
CA GLU A 261 -2.59 4.88 13.82
C GLU A 261 -2.76 4.46 15.27
N TRP A 262 -3.54 5.23 16.04
CA TRP A 262 -4.07 4.80 17.30
C TRP A 262 -5.52 4.36 17.13
N VAL A 263 -5.85 3.20 17.69
CA VAL A 263 -7.19 2.64 17.63
C VAL A 263 -7.83 2.74 19.01
N LEU A 264 -9.01 3.34 19.06
CA LEU A 264 -9.86 3.46 20.23
C LEU A 264 -10.99 2.42 20.10
N ALA A 265 -11.02 1.44 20.99
CA ALA A 265 -12.16 0.52 21.08
C ALA A 265 -13.39 1.28 21.58
N THR A 266 -14.57 0.89 21.09
CA THR A 266 -15.84 1.48 21.53
C THR A 266 -16.72 0.41 22.20
N SER A 267 -17.78 0.84 22.91
CA SER A 267 -18.80 -0.05 23.44
C SER A 267 -19.87 -0.47 22.41
N ARG A 268 -19.75 -0.02 21.14
CA ARG A 268 -20.76 -0.26 20.10
C ARG A 268 -20.49 -1.52 19.33
N ALA A 269 -21.56 -2.30 19.08
CA ALA A 269 -21.47 -3.52 18.28
C ALA A 269 -21.14 -3.22 16.82
N GLY A 270 -20.33 -4.10 16.21
CA GLY A 270 -20.07 -4.09 14.78
C GLY A 270 -21.30 -4.49 13.97
N VAL A 271 -21.40 -3.96 12.74
CA VAL A 271 -22.48 -4.28 11.81
C VAL A 271 -21.86 -4.93 10.57
N GLY A 272 -22.26 -6.15 10.26
CA GLY A 272 -21.82 -6.85 9.04
C GLY A 272 -22.50 -6.29 7.79
N GLY A 273 -21.94 -6.60 6.62
CA GLY A 273 -22.52 -6.25 5.31
C GLY A 273 -22.18 -4.84 4.82
N HIS A 274 -21.34 -4.11 5.53
CA HIS A 274 -20.88 -2.76 5.15
C HIS A 274 -19.39 -2.76 4.80
N PRO A 275 -18.93 -1.81 3.95
CA PRO A 275 -17.52 -1.55 3.78
C PRO A 275 -16.84 -1.25 5.12
N VAL A 276 -15.58 -1.64 5.28
CA VAL A 276 -14.82 -1.47 6.54
C VAL A 276 -14.75 -0.03 7.01
N LEU A 277 -14.76 0.91 6.05
CA LEU A 277 -14.70 2.36 6.28
C LEU A 277 -15.62 3.05 5.29
N GLU A 278 -16.56 3.85 5.78
CA GLU A 278 -17.58 4.51 4.96
C GLU A 278 -17.46 6.03 4.95
N ALA A 279 -16.93 6.60 6.02
CA ALA A 279 -16.67 8.04 6.16
C ALA A 279 -15.35 8.28 6.87
N VAL A 280 -14.75 9.43 6.62
CA VAL A 280 -13.54 9.91 7.29
C VAL A 280 -13.73 11.36 7.68
N LEU A 281 -13.38 11.69 8.93
CA LEU A 281 -13.18 13.07 9.35
C LEU A 281 -11.71 13.43 9.13
N VAL A 282 -11.47 14.51 8.41
CA VAL A 282 -10.15 15.10 8.18
C VAL A 282 -10.01 16.30 9.09
N ASP A 283 -8.92 16.37 9.84
CA ASP A 283 -8.59 17.50 10.71
C ASP A 283 -7.08 17.70 10.81
N GLN A 284 -6.58 18.76 10.21
CA GLN A 284 -5.18 19.22 10.29
C GLN A 284 -4.16 18.09 10.09
N GLY A 285 -4.36 17.24 9.05
CA GLY A 285 -3.46 16.15 8.72
C GLY A 285 -3.73 14.84 9.46
N LEU A 286 -4.78 14.78 10.27
CA LEU A 286 -5.34 13.54 10.80
C LEU A 286 -6.46 13.03 9.92
N GLU A 287 -6.62 11.72 9.85
CA GLU A 287 -7.86 11.04 9.46
C GLU A 287 -8.43 10.31 10.67
N ILE A 288 -9.65 10.68 11.07
CA ILE A 288 -10.43 9.96 12.07
C ILE A 288 -11.37 9.01 11.33
N ARG A 289 -11.25 7.73 11.62
CA ARG A 289 -11.84 6.62 10.87
C ARG A 289 -12.81 5.82 11.73
N PRO A 290 -14.13 6.12 11.67
CA PRO A 290 -15.13 5.29 12.34
C PRO A 290 -15.30 3.98 11.58
N TYR A 291 -14.59 2.93 11.99
CA TYR A 291 -14.67 1.62 11.36
C TYR A 291 -16.02 0.97 11.63
N THR A 292 -16.55 0.25 10.65
CA THR A 292 -17.78 -0.55 10.77
C THR A 292 -17.53 -1.90 11.42
N THR A 293 -16.26 -2.29 11.58
CA THR A 293 -15.82 -3.57 12.15
C THR A 293 -14.82 -3.34 13.29
N GLY A 294 -14.73 -4.30 14.19
CA GLY A 294 -13.76 -4.30 15.29
C GLY A 294 -12.49 -5.13 15.01
N PHE A 295 -12.27 -5.58 13.77
CA PHE A 295 -11.09 -6.38 13.38
C PHE A 295 -10.84 -7.59 14.29
N GLY A 296 -11.89 -8.35 14.59
CA GLY A 296 -11.86 -9.51 15.50
C GLY A 296 -12.46 -9.23 16.89
N SER A 297 -12.77 -7.97 17.20
CA SER A 297 -13.60 -7.59 18.35
C SER A 297 -15.08 -7.59 17.97
N PRO A 298 -16.00 -7.90 18.90
CA PRO A 298 -17.43 -7.74 18.67
C PRO A 298 -17.88 -6.28 18.56
N THR A 299 -17.06 -5.34 19.01
CA THR A 299 -17.34 -3.90 18.99
C THR A 299 -16.53 -3.17 17.94
N VAL A 300 -17.09 -2.10 17.38
CA VAL A 300 -16.39 -1.25 16.40
C VAL A 300 -15.29 -0.43 17.06
N SER A 301 -14.36 0.05 16.25
CA SER A 301 -13.24 0.89 16.68
C SER A 301 -13.23 2.21 15.91
N ILE A 302 -12.58 3.20 16.49
CA ILE A 302 -12.27 4.46 15.81
C ILE A 302 -10.76 4.56 15.68
N GLY A 303 -10.28 4.67 14.46
CA GLY A 303 -8.87 4.92 14.15
C GLY A 303 -8.57 6.41 14.13
N VAL A 304 -7.44 6.77 14.73
CA VAL A 304 -6.83 8.11 14.64
C VAL A 304 -5.52 7.93 13.88
N ALA A 305 -5.50 8.28 12.61
CA ALA A 305 -4.35 8.10 11.73
C ALA A 305 -3.69 9.44 11.42
N LEU A 306 -2.35 9.51 11.61
CA LEU A 306 -1.55 10.67 11.22
C LEU A 306 -1.06 10.50 9.79
N MET A 307 -1.54 11.36 8.87
CA MET A 307 -1.31 11.21 7.44
C MET A 307 0.02 11.79 6.96
N ARG A 308 0.65 12.67 7.70
CA ARG A 308 1.98 13.23 7.36
C ARG A 308 2.96 13.08 8.53
N PRO A 309 3.27 11.84 8.95
CA PRO A 309 4.18 11.62 10.06
C PRO A 309 5.60 12.10 9.71
N ARG A 310 6.34 12.53 10.72
CA ARG A 310 7.78 12.85 10.64
C ARG A 310 8.62 11.60 10.84
N ALA A 311 8.14 10.65 11.64
CA ALA A 311 8.79 9.38 11.89
C ALA A 311 9.11 8.64 10.59
N ARG A 312 10.31 8.04 10.54
CA ARG A 312 10.76 7.22 9.41
C ARG A 312 11.22 5.86 9.92
N GLY A 313 10.66 4.84 9.29
CA GLY A 313 11.01 3.46 9.54
C GLY A 313 12.15 2.95 8.69
N ARG A 314 12.35 1.63 8.76
CA ARG A 314 13.37 0.91 8.03
C ARG A 314 12.88 -0.49 7.66
N VAL A 315 13.32 -0.96 6.49
CA VAL A 315 13.21 -2.37 6.09
C VAL A 315 14.63 -2.88 5.81
N SER A 316 15.03 -3.99 6.41
CA SER A 316 16.39 -4.54 6.28
C SER A 316 16.37 -6.05 6.17
N LEU A 317 17.36 -6.62 5.46
CA LEU A 317 17.60 -8.05 5.49
C LEU A 317 18.19 -8.46 6.84
N VAL A 318 17.85 -9.67 7.27
CA VAL A 318 18.47 -10.36 8.40
C VAL A 318 19.19 -11.63 7.96
N SER A 319 19.04 -12.03 6.70
CA SER A 319 19.65 -13.21 6.10
C SER A 319 19.74 -13.05 4.57
N ALA A 320 20.72 -13.71 3.95
CA ALA A 320 20.78 -13.88 2.50
C ALA A 320 19.80 -14.95 1.97
N ASP A 321 19.21 -15.75 2.85
CA ASP A 321 18.22 -16.75 2.49
C ASP A 321 16.89 -16.06 2.10
N PRO A 322 16.39 -16.25 0.86
CA PRO A 322 15.15 -15.65 0.42
C PRO A 322 13.88 -16.25 1.08
N SER A 323 13.98 -17.25 1.93
CA SER A 323 12.88 -17.74 2.74
C SER A 323 12.68 -16.97 4.05
N VAL A 324 13.73 -16.28 4.53
CA VAL A 324 13.70 -15.52 5.78
C VAL A 324 13.08 -14.15 5.55
N PRO A 325 12.02 -13.76 6.28
CA PRO A 325 11.39 -12.46 6.12
C PRO A 325 12.33 -11.31 6.54
N PRO A 326 12.18 -10.11 5.96
CA PRO A 326 12.96 -8.95 6.36
C PRO A 326 12.52 -8.44 7.74
N ARG A 327 13.40 -7.70 8.40
CA ARG A 327 13.08 -6.93 9.60
C ARG A 327 12.41 -5.62 9.18
N ILE A 328 11.25 -5.32 9.77
CA ILE A 328 10.46 -4.12 9.50
C ILE A 328 10.33 -3.33 10.79
N GLU A 329 10.76 -2.09 10.78
CA GLU A 329 10.74 -1.17 11.92
C GLU A 329 10.04 0.13 11.49
N HIS A 330 8.89 0.44 12.09
CA HIS A 330 8.15 1.67 11.76
C HIS A 330 8.67 2.88 12.54
N ARG A 331 9.11 2.68 13.79
CA ARG A 331 9.64 3.72 14.67
C ARG A 331 8.67 4.88 14.92
N TYR A 332 7.39 4.59 15.08
CA TYR A 332 6.34 5.59 15.25
C TYR A 332 6.53 6.49 16.48
N ASP A 333 7.29 6.02 17.48
CA ASP A 333 7.63 6.75 18.71
C ASP A 333 8.90 7.62 18.59
N SER A 334 9.54 7.68 17.41
CA SER A 334 10.80 8.43 17.25
C SER A 334 10.62 9.94 17.21
N GLU A 335 9.41 10.44 16.96
CA GLU A 335 9.10 11.85 16.79
C GLU A 335 8.02 12.31 17.80
N PRO A 336 8.39 13.07 18.84
CA PRO A 336 7.43 13.56 19.85
C PRO A 336 6.27 14.37 19.26
N ALA A 337 6.50 15.07 18.16
CA ALA A 337 5.46 15.83 17.48
C ALA A 337 4.36 14.91 16.89
N ASP A 338 4.72 13.73 16.39
CA ASP A 338 3.75 12.76 15.85
C ASP A 338 2.87 12.20 16.98
N ILE A 339 3.47 11.98 18.16
CA ILE A 339 2.73 11.54 19.36
C ILE A 339 1.76 12.63 19.83
N ALA A 340 2.18 13.89 19.81
CA ALA A 340 1.33 15.00 20.19
C ALA A 340 0.10 15.12 19.26
N GLU A 341 0.29 14.95 17.95
CA GLU A 341 -0.81 14.98 16.98
C GLU A 341 -1.78 13.80 17.17
N LEU A 342 -1.28 12.59 17.41
CA LEU A 342 -2.14 11.44 17.70
C LEU A 342 -2.92 11.64 19.01
N THR A 343 -2.29 12.25 20.04
CA THR A 343 -2.97 12.59 21.30
C THR A 343 -4.08 13.60 21.06
N ARG A 344 -3.81 14.67 20.31
CA ARG A 344 -4.80 15.66 19.89
C ARG A 344 -5.99 15.02 19.17
N GLY A 345 -5.72 14.06 18.29
CA GLY A 345 -6.77 13.32 17.59
C GLY A 345 -7.65 12.48 18.52
N CYS A 346 -7.08 11.85 19.54
CA CYS A 346 -7.87 11.10 20.54
C CYS A 346 -8.75 12.05 21.38
N GLU A 347 -8.23 13.20 21.78
CA GLU A 347 -8.98 14.23 22.49
C GLU A 347 -10.12 14.78 21.62
N LEU A 348 -9.86 14.99 20.32
CA LEU A 348 -10.87 15.37 19.36
C LEU A 348 -12.02 14.36 19.27
N VAL A 349 -11.70 13.06 19.16
CA VAL A 349 -12.72 11.99 19.14
C VAL A 349 -13.55 12.00 20.42
N ALA A 350 -12.91 12.13 21.57
CA ALA A 350 -13.62 12.20 22.87
C ALA A 350 -14.56 13.43 22.94
N GLY A 351 -14.10 14.57 22.44
CA GLY A 351 -14.90 15.80 22.36
C GLY A 351 -16.12 15.67 21.43
N ILE A 352 -15.93 15.13 20.24
CA ILE A 352 -17.00 14.92 19.25
C ILE A 352 -18.07 13.99 19.81
N LEU A 353 -17.67 12.91 20.46
CA LEU A 353 -18.63 11.93 21.00
C LEU A 353 -19.30 12.39 22.31
N GLY A 354 -18.73 13.38 22.99
CA GLY A 354 -19.36 14.05 24.13
C GLY A 354 -19.76 13.10 25.27
N GLY A 355 -19.01 12.01 25.49
CA GLY A 355 -19.32 11.01 26.49
C GLY A 355 -20.50 10.08 26.13
N THR A 356 -21.07 10.19 24.93
CA THR A 356 -22.18 9.32 24.46
C THR A 356 -21.72 7.90 24.09
N THR A 357 -20.41 7.70 24.00
CA THR A 357 -19.79 6.41 23.70
C THR A 357 -18.59 6.23 24.61
N GLU A 358 -18.51 5.11 25.29
CA GLU A 358 -17.31 4.75 26.05
C GLU A 358 -16.18 4.42 25.08
N LEU A 359 -15.02 5.02 25.33
CA LEU A 359 -13.79 4.81 24.56
C LEU A 359 -12.75 4.08 25.41
N GLY A 360 -12.17 3.04 24.85
CA GLY A 360 -10.96 2.42 25.41
C GLY A 360 -9.74 3.33 25.24
N GLY A 361 -8.68 3.07 26.00
CA GLY A 361 -7.40 3.76 25.82
C GLY A 361 -6.81 3.47 24.43
N PRO A 362 -5.99 4.40 23.89
CA PRO A 362 -5.40 4.27 22.57
C PRO A 362 -4.46 3.07 22.50
N GLN A 363 -4.60 2.28 21.44
CA GLN A 363 -3.73 1.17 21.13
C GLN A 363 -2.98 1.44 19.82
N TRP A 364 -1.67 1.21 19.82
CA TRP A 364 -0.87 1.31 18.61
C TRP A 364 -1.34 0.33 17.53
N SER A 365 -1.48 0.86 16.34
CA SER A 365 -1.79 0.14 15.12
C SER A 365 -1.05 0.77 13.93
N THR A 366 -1.34 0.31 12.74
CA THR A 366 -0.83 0.85 11.49
C THR A 366 -1.94 0.88 10.46
N SER A 367 -1.98 1.93 9.64
CA SER A 367 -2.89 2.00 8.50
C SER A 367 -2.52 1.03 7.36
N GLN A 368 -1.44 0.27 7.49
CA GLN A 368 -0.94 -0.68 6.47
C GLN A 368 -0.51 -0.02 5.15
N HIS A 369 -0.02 1.22 5.20
CA HIS A 369 0.29 2.08 4.05
C HIS A 369 1.79 2.18 3.73
N LEU A 370 2.62 1.23 4.19
CA LEU A 370 4.07 1.26 4.03
C LEU A 370 4.50 1.64 2.61
N GLY A 371 5.36 2.64 2.51
CA GLY A 371 5.92 3.15 1.26
C GLY A 371 7.33 3.71 1.42
N GLY A 372 7.93 4.15 0.32
CA GLY A 372 9.21 4.86 0.32
C GLY A 372 10.44 4.02 0.64
N THR A 373 10.43 2.71 0.44
CA THR A 373 11.57 1.82 0.68
C THR A 373 12.60 1.82 -0.46
N ALA A 374 12.21 2.29 -1.65
CA ALA A 374 13.07 2.53 -2.81
C ALA A 374 12.70 3.89 -3.43
N PRO A 375 12.93 5.01 -2.69
CA PRO A 375 12.35 6.31 -3.03
C PRO A 375 12.81 6.82 -4.39
N MET A 376 11.88 7.44 -5.10
CA MET A 376 12.15 8.18 -6.33
C MET A 376 12.74 9.55 -6.02
N GLY A 377 13.70 9.98 -6.82
CA GLY A 377 14.28 11.32 -6.71
C GLY A 377 15.71 11.40 -7.19
N THR A 378 16.41 12.50 -6.82
CA THR A 378 17.82 12.76 -7.13
C THR A 378 18.65 13.02 -5.87
N GLY A 379 18.03 12.96 -4.68
CA GLY A 379 18.70 13.22 -3.40
C GLY A 379 19.39 12.00 -2.82
N GLU A 380 20.00 12.19 -1.66
CA GLU A 380 20.80 11.20 -0.92
C GLU A 380 20.06 9.85 -0.69
N TYR A 381 18.74 9.88 -0.51
CA TYR A 381 17.94 8.69 -0.25
C TYR A 381 17.31 8.08 -1.51
N ALA A 382 17.59 8.65 -2.69
CA ALA A 382 17.00 8.15 -3.93
C ALA A 382 17.57 6.78 -4.31
N VAL A 383 16.68 5.85 -4.64
CA VAL A 383 17.02 4.52 -5.17
C VAL A 383 16.67 4.42 -6.65
N VAL A 384 15.60 5.10 -7.06
CA VAL A 384 15.19 5.16 -8.46
C VAL A 384 15.15 6.61 -8.97
N ASP A 385 15.39 6.78 -10.26
CA ASP A 385 15.23 8.06 -10.93
C ASP A 385 13.75 8.45 -11.14
N PRO A 386 13.43 9.67 -11.63
CA PRO A 386 12.06 10.08 -11.92
C PRO A 386 11.32 9.21 -12.95
N HIS A 387 12.00 8.32 -13.67
CA HIS A 387 11.40 7.34 -14.57
C HIS A 387 11.31 5.94 -13.94
N CYS A 388 11.38 5.85 -12.61
CA CYS A 388 11.32 4.59 -11.85
C CYS A 388 12.50 3.62 -12.11
N ARG A 389 13.58 4.04 -12.77
CA ARG A 389 14.75 3.19 -13.08
C ARG A 389 15.72 3.17 -11.90
N VAL A 390 16.18 1.98 -11.52
CA VAL A 390 17.14 1.79 -10.42
C VAL A 390 18.49 2.39 -10.79
N TYR A 391 19.05 3.24 -9.94
CA TYR A 391 20.36 3.82 -10.16
C TYR A 391 21.46 2.74 -10.21
N GLY A 392 22.39 2.90 -11.14
CA GLY A 392 23.54 2.01 -11.29
C GLY A 392 23.23 0.65 -11.92
N VAL A 393 21.98 0.33 -12.24
CA VAL A 393 21.59 -0.94 -12.88
C VAL A 393 20.65 -0.67 -14.05
N THR A 394 21.12 -0.94 -15.27
CA THR A 394 20.29 -0.78 -16.47
C THR A 394 19.26 -1.91 -16.61
N GLY A 395 18.11 -1.64 -17.24
CA GLY A 395 17.07 -2.63 -17.46
C GLY A 395 16.33 -3.07 -16.19
N LEU A 396 16.45 -2.35 -15.07
CA LEU A 396 15.74 -2.59 -13.82
C LEU A 396 14.95 -1.36 -13.39
N SER A 397 13.67 -1.56 -13.10
CA SER A 397 12.77 -0.53 -12.58
C SER A 397 12.00 -1.01 -11.37
N VAL A 398 11.50 -0.08 -10.53
CA VAL A 398 10.57 -0.36 -9.42
C VAL A 398 9.32 0.47 -9.62
N VAL A 399 8.14 -0.16 -9.60
CA VAL A 399 6.85 0.49 -9.83
C VAL A 399 5.81 -0.03 -8.85
N ASP A 400 5.81 0.50 -7.64
CA ASP A 400 4.85 0.26 -6.56
C ASP A 400 4.99 1.35 -5.47
N SER A 401 4.45 1.14 -4.27
CA SER A 401 4.54 2.11 -3.17
C SER A 401 5.97 2.38 -2.67
N SER A 402 6.94 1.53 -3.02
CA SER A 402 8.35 1.74 -2.64
C SER A 402 8.89 3.06 -3.17
N VAL A 403 8.45 3.48 -4.36
CA VAL A 403 9.00 4.66 -5.05
C VAL A 403 8.47 5.99 -4.53
N LEU A 404 7.40 5.99 -3.75
CA LEU A 404 6.78 7.21 -3.20
C LEU A 404 7.68 7.81 -2.11
N PRO A 405 8.33 8.98 -2.34
CA PRO A 405 9.40 9.46 -1.47
C PRO A 405 8.91 10.03 -0.14
N THR A 406 7.64 10.42 -0.06
CA THR A 406 7.04 11.08 1.10
C THR A 406 5.69 10.46 1.45
N PRO A 407 5.26 10.54 2.73
CA PRO A 407 3.90 10.17 3.11
C PRO A 407 2.87 10.96 2.31
N LEU A 408 1.78 10.31 1.98
CA LEU A 408 0.66 10.93 1.27
C LEU A 408 -0.39 11.45 2.26
N GLY A 409 -1.12 12.49 1.89
CA GLY A 409 -2.24 13.00 2.67
C GLY A 409 -3.48 12.11 2.66
N ARG A 410 -3.45 11.00 1.90
CA ARG A 410 -4.52 9.98 1.79
C ARG A 410 -3.91 8.59 1.65
N GLY A 411 -4.74 7.55 1.76
CA GLY A 411 -4.31 6.17 1.52
C GLY A 411 -3.66 5.97 0.14
N PRO A 412 -2.63 5.12 0.00
CA PRO A 412 -1.80 5.05 -1.20
C PRO A 412 -2.41 4.29 -2.38
N HIS A 413 -3.56 3.63 -2.23
CA HIS A 413 -4.09 2.68 -3.23
C HIS A 413 -4.28 3.32 -4.62
N ALA A 414 -5.03 4.41 -4.69
CA ALA A 414 -5.25 5.13 -5.96
C ALA A 414 -3.96 5.68 -6.55
N THR A 415 -3.06 6.19 -5.67
CA THR A 415 -1.76 6.73 -6.08
C THR A 415 -0.86 5.65 -6.67
N VAL A 416 -0.79 4.46 -6.07
CA VAL A 416 0.02 3.36 -6.60
C VAL A 416 -0.52 2.86 -7.96
N ALA A 417 -1.85 2.84 -8.12
CA ALA A 417 -2.46 2.51 -9.41
C ALA A 417 -2.13 3.59 -10.47
N MET A 418 -2.16 4.86 -10.10
CA MET A 418 -1.76 5.99 -10.95
C MET A 418 -0.26 5.90 -11.32
N VAL A 419 0.62 5.59 -10.36
CA VAL A 419 2.06 5.38 -10.62
C VAL A 419 2.26 4.26 -11.63
N GLY A 420 1.55 3.13 -11.49
CA GLY A 420 1.59 2.04 -12.45
C GLY A 420 1.12 2.44 -13.85
N HIS A 421 0.10 3.31 -13.94
CA HIS A 421 -0.40 3.82 -15.21
C HIS A 421 0.62 4.75 -15.89
N ARG A 422 1.19 5.71 -15.13
CA ARG A 422 2.17 6.67 -15.62
C ARG A 422 3.50 6.01 -16.01
N ALA A 423 4.01 5.11 -15.16
CA ALA A 423 5.31 4.47 -15.39
C ALA A 423 5.38 3.68 -16.71
N ALA A 424 4.26 3.25 -17.25
CA ALA A 424 4.21 2.59 -18.57
C ALA A 424 4.71 3.48 -19.73
N GLU A 425 4.82 4.79 -19.54
CA GLU A 425 5.34 5.72 -20.54
C GLU A 425 6.86 5.77 -20.55
N PHE A 426 7.52 5.27 -19.49
CA PHE A 426 8.96 5.34 -19.30
C PHE A 426 9.67 3.98 -19.51
N ILE A 427 8.92 2.88 -19.55
CA ILE A 427 9.41 1.48 -19.55
C ILE A 427 9.27 0.82 -20.92
#